data_7bac8712e7b443f78a85d339a326aa3f
#
_entry.id   7bac8712e7b443f78a85d339a326aa3f
#
_cell.length_a   1.000
_cell.length_b   1.000
_cell.length_c   1.000
_cell.angle_alpha   90.00
_cell.angle_beta   90.00
_cell.angle_gamma   90.00
#
_symmetry.space_group_name_H-M   'P 1'
#
loop_
_entity.id
_entity.type
_entity.pdbx_description
1 polymer ?
#
loop_
_entity_poly.entity_id
_entity_poly.type
_entity_poly.pdbx_seq_one_letter_code
_entity_poly.pdbx_strand_id
1 'polypeptide(L)'
;EGRPQVVRIVAGVTASQALIEAAVARSADAILVHHGWFWKGEDGRITGIRRRRVGMLLAHDISLIAYHLPLDAHPELGNNAQLARRLGWN
;
A
#
# COMPACT_ATOMS: atom_id res chain seq x y z
N GLU A 1 4.25 7.22 -8.18
CA GLU A 1 5.21 8.08 -7.48
C GLU A 1 4.64 9.47 -7.29
N GLY A 2 4.75 9.99 -6.08
CA GLY A 2 4.27 11.31 -5.72
C GLY A 2 5.44 12.26 -5.43
N ARG A 3 5.29 13.09 -4.38
CA ARG A 3 6.30 14.07 -4.01
C ARG A 3 7.57 13.39 -3.50
N PRO A 4 8.77 13.98 -3.73
CA PRO A 4 10.03 13.34 -3.35
C PRO A 4 10.28 13.34 -1.84
N GLN A 5 9.71 14.29 -1.11
CA GLN A 5 9.86 14.34 0.34
C GLN A 5 8.63 13.75 1.01
N VAL A 6 8.84 12.72 1.83
CA VAL A 6 7.77 12.02 2.53
C VAL A 6 7.91 12.24 4.02
N VAL A 7 6.90 12.87 4.63
CA VAL A 7 6.84 13.16 6.06
C VAL A 7 5.73 12.36 6.73
N ARG A 8 4.59 12.22 6.05
CA ARG A 8 3.41 11.52 6.60
C ARG A 8 3.08 10.30 5.77
N ILE A 9 3.05 9.14 6.42
CA ILE A 9 2.74 7.85 5.81
C ILE A 9 1.47 7.30 6.43
N VAL A 10 0.54 6.84 5.59
CA VAL A 10 -0.63 6.08 6.02
C VAL A 10 -0.39 4.62 5.63
N ALA A 11 -0.57 3.71 6.57
CA ALA A 11 -0.40 2.28 6.33
C ALA A 11 -1.76 1.58 6.31
N GLY A 12 -1.87 0.56 5.48
CA GLY A 12 -3.05 -0.28 5.38
C GLY A 12 -2.70 -1.63 4.79
N VAL A 13 -3.68 -2.54 4.75
CA VAL A 13 -3.47 -3.88 4.20
C VAL A 13 -3.60 -3.86 2.68
N THR A 14 -4.68 -3.29 2.18
CA THR A 14 -5.01 -3.29 0.75
C THR A 14 -5.23 -1.86 0.27
N ALA A 15 -4.71 -1.56 -0.93
CA ALA A 15 -4.87 -0.25 -1.56
C ALA A 15 -6.30 -0.09 -2.11
N SER A 16 -7.28 -0.02 -1.22
CA SER A 16 -8.68 0.18 -1.55
C SER A 16 -9.01 1.65 -1.78
N GLN A 17 -10.15 1.92 -2.38
CA GLN A 17 -10.65 3.29 -2.54
C GLN A 17 -10.80 3.98 -1.18
N ALA A 18 -11.32 3.27 -0.18
CA ALA A 18 -11.51 3.81 1.16
C ALA A 18 -10.18 4.20 1.82
N LEU A 19 -9.13 3.38 1.65
CA LEU A 19 -7.81 3.69 2.19
C LEU A 19 -7.21 4.93 1.52
N ILE A 20 -7.35 5.05 0.21
CA ILE A 20 -6.86 6.20 -0.54
C ILE A 20 -7.58 7.48 -0.09
N GLU A 21 -8.90 7.42 0.05
CA GLU A 21 -9.69 8.57 0.53
C GLU A 21 -9.29 8.98 1.95
N ALA A 22 -9.06 8.01 2.82
CA ALA A 22 -8.58 8.29 4.18
C ALA A 22 -7.20 8.94 4.18
N ALA A 23 -6.29 8.48 3.31
CA ALA A 23 -4.95 9.04 3.18
C ALA A 23 -5.00 10.49 2.66
N VAL A 24 -5.85 10.76 1.68
CA VAL A 24 -6.06 12.12 1.17
C VAL A 24 -6.58 13.03 2.28
N ALA A 25 -7.57 12.58 3.05
CA ALA A 25 -8.15 13.35 4.15
C ALA A 25 -7.12 13.66 5.24
N ARG A 26 -6.11 12.81 5.41
CA ARG A 26 -5.03 13.00 6.38
C ARG A 26 -3.80 13.69 5.80
N SER A 27 -3.86 14.16 4.58
CA SER A 27 -2.76 14.81 3.87
C SER A 27 -1.49 13.95 3.85
N ALA A 28 -1.65 12.66 3.56
CA ALA A 28 -0.52 11.74 3.47
C ALA A 28 0.38 12.05 2.27
N ASP A 29 1.66 11.78 2.41
CA ASP A 29 2.65 11.87 1.34
C ASP A 29 2.87 10.51 0.67
N ALA A 30 2.65 9.44 1.41
CA ALA A 30 2.78 8.07 0.90
C ALA A 30 1.79 7.15 1.61
N ILE A 31 1.43 6.08 0.90
CA ILE A 31 0.61 4.98 1.44
C ILE A 31 1.46 3.73 1.35
N LEU A 32 1.59 3.01 2.46
CA LEU A 32 2.28 1.73 2.51
C LEU A 32 1.25 0.63 2.70
N VAL A 33 1.21 -0.34 1.79
CA VAL A 33 0.25 -1.43 1.82
C VAL A 33 0.95 -2.78 1.62
N HIS A 34 0.28 -3.85 2.04
CA HIS A 34 0.68 -5.22 1.73
C HIS A 34 0.21 -5.61 0.32
N HIS A 35 -1.05 -5.34 -0.01
CA HIS A 35 -1.66 -5.62 -1.30
C HIS A 35 -1.85 -4.36 -2.12
N GLY A 36 -1.06 -4.20 -3.17
CA GLY A 36 -1.18 -3.11 -4.13
C GLY A 36 -1.93 -3.52 -5.38
N TRP A 37 -1.48 -2.96 -6.52
CA TRP A 37 -2.05 -3.24 -7.85
C TRP A 37 -0.96 -3.76 -8.78
N PHE A 38 -1.32 -3.98 -10.05
CA PHE A 38 -0.37 -4.37 -11.11
C PHE A 38 0.29 -5.73 -10.83
N TRP A 39 -0.54 -6.72 -10.50
CA TRP A 39 -0.08 -8.09 -10.34
C TRP A 39 0.37 -8.68 -11.67
N LYS A 40 1.35 -9.58 -11.61
CA LYS A 40 1.81 -10.31 -12.79
C LYS A 40 0.62 -11.02 -13.44
N GLY A 41 0.46 -10.83 -14.77
CA GLY A 41 -0.63 -11.41 -15.53
C GLY A 41 -1.90 -10.59 -15.57
N GLU A 42 -2.00 -9.50 -14.81
CA GLU A 42 -3.15 -8.61 -14.90
C GLU A 42 -3.09 -7.70 -16.12
N ASP A 43 -4.28 -7.21 -16.51
CA ASP A 43 -4.41 -6.16 -17.51
C ASP A 43 -3.77 -4.87 -16.98
N GLY A 44 -2.78 -4.36 -17.70
CA GLY A 44 -2.05 -3.13 -17.31
C GLY A 44 -2.76 -1.82 -17.63
N ARG A 45 -3.95 -1.87 -18.24
CA ARG A 45 -4.67 -0.65 -18.62
C ARG A 45 -5.18 0.11 -17.39
N ILE A 46 -5.11 1.42 -17.47
CA ILE A 46 -5.57 2.30 -16.38
C ILE A 46 -6.99 2.77 -16.72
N THR A 47 -7.97 1.94 -16.37
CA THR A 47 -9.39 2.17 -16.67
C THR A 47 -10.25 1.89 -15.42
N GLY A 48 -11.49 2.35 -15.42
CA GLY A 48 -12.48 2.06 -14.39
C GLY A 48 -12.01 2.40 -12.98
N ILE A 49 -12.10 1.44 -12.08
CA ILE A 49 -11.73 1.61 -10.66
C ILE A 49 -10.24 1.95 -10.54
N ARG A 50 -9.38 1.29 -11.30
CA ARG A 50 -7.94 1.55 -11.28
C ARG A 50 -7.64 2.99 -11.70
N ARG A 51 -8.28 3.48 -12.75
CA ARG A 51 -8.13 4.87 -13.19
C ARG A 51 -8.51 5.85 -12.09
N ARG A 52 -9.60 5.58 -11.39
CA ARG A 52 -10.06 6.45 -10.29
C ARG A 52 -9.05 6.49 -9.15
N ARG A 53 -8.54 5.32 -8.74
CA ARG A 53 -7.58 5.22 -7.65
C ARG A 53 -6.24 5.84 -8.00
N VAL A 54 -5.69 5.51 -9.16
CA VAL A 54 -4.44 6.10 -9.64
C VAL A 54 -4.59 7.62 -9.80
N GLY A 55 -5.72 8.07 -10.34
CA GLY A 55 -6.00 9.49 -10.51
C GLY A 55 -5.97 10.26 -9.19
N MET A 56 -6.56 9.72 -8.13
CA MET A 56 -6.53 10.35 -6.81
C MET A 56 -5.11 10.47 -6.27
N LEU A 57 -4.31 9.42 -6.40
CA LEU A 57 -2.91 9.45 -5.96
C LEU A 57 -2.10 10.49 -6.70
N LEU A 58 -2.26 10.56 -8.02
CA LEU A 58 -1.54 11.53 -8.85
C LEU A 58 -1.99 12.97 -8.55
N ALA A 59 -3.28 13.18 -8.37
CA ALA A 59 -3.83 14.50 -8.08
C ALA A 59 -3.33 15.07 -6.75
N HIS A 60 -3.03 14.22 -5.78
CA HIS A 60 -2.58 14.61 -4.44
C HIS A 60 -1.09 14.34 -4.21
N ASP A 61 -0.33 13.99 -5.24
CA ASP A 61 1.10 13.71 -5.18
C ASP A 61 1.46 12.67 -4.11
N ILE A 62 0.67 11.60 -4.02
CA ILE A 62 0.87 10.54 -3.04
C ILE A 62 1.55 9.35 -3.71
N SER A 63 2.62 8.85 -3.09
CA SER A 63 3.27 7.61 -3.50
C SER A 63 2.55 6.40 -2.92
N LEU A 64 2.38 5.35 -3.72
CA LEU A 64 1.86 4.07 -3.24
C LEU A 64 2.98 3.04 -3.26
N ILE A 65 3.25 2.45 -2.11
CA ILE A 65 4.30 1.46 -1.92
C ILE A 65 3.67 0.16 -1.44
N ALA A 66 3.85 -0.90 -2.21
CA ALA A 66 3.30 -2.21 -1.86
C ALA A 66 4.44 -3.19 -1.56
N TYR A 67 4.37 -3.83 -0.40
CA TYR A 67 5.38 -4.79 0.06
C TYR A 67 4.70 -6.11 0.44
N HIS A 68 4.43 -6.95 -0.55
CA HIS A 68 3.74 -8.21 -0.32
C HIS A 68 4.69 -9.30 0.20
N LEU A 69 5.45 -9.93 -0.69
CA LEU A 69 6.33 -11.03 -0.30
C LEU A 69 7.51 -10.62 0.60
N PRO A 70 8.21 -9.50 0.34
CA PRO A 70 9.29 -9.09 1.24
C PRO A 70 8.84 -8.87 2.68
N LEU A 71 7.64 -8.34 2.89
CA LEU A 71 7.09 -8.15 4.23
C LEU A 71 6.69 -9.49 4.85
N ASP A 72 6.03 -10.37 4.10
CA ASP A 72 5.64 -11.70 4.60
C ASP A 72 6.84 -12.51 5.06
N ALA A 73 7.94 -12.43 4.32
CA ALA A 73 9.16 -13.19 4.59
C ALA A 73 10.10 -12.52 5.60
N HIS A 74 9.82 -11.29 6.02
CA HIS A 74 10.71 -10.59 6.95
C HIS A 74 10.81 -11.34 8.28
N PRO A 75 12.03 -11.62 8.79
CA PRO A 75 12.19 -12.51 9.95
C PRO A 75 11.65 -11.96 11.27
N GLU A 76 11.51 -10.65 11.40
CA GLU A 76 11.04 -10.03 12.63
C GLU A 76 9.69 -9.34 12.48
N LEU A 77 9.52 -8.54 11.42
CA LEU A 77 8.37 -7.69 11.22
C LEU A 77 7.34 -8.26 10.24
N GLY A 78 7.69 -9.34 9.54
CA GLY A 78 6.81 -9.95 8.55
C GLY A 78 5.55 -10.56 9.17
N ASN A 79 4.49 -10.67 8.39
CA ASN A 79 3.22 -11.22 8.84
C ASN A 79 3.37 -12.62 9.42
N ASN A 80 4.16 -13.48 8.79
CA ASN A 80 4.37 -14.84 9.24
C ASN A 80 5.14 -14.88 10.57
N ALA A 81 6.19 -14.07 10.70
CA ALA A 81 6.98 -14.01 11.93
C ALA A 81 6.15 -13.46 13.09
N GLN A 82 5.37 -12.40 12.88
CA GLN A 82 4.54 -11.81 13.92
C GLN A 82 3.40 -12.74 14.34
N LEU A 83 2.79 -13.43 13.39
CA LEU A 83 1.77 -14.41 13.69
C LEU A 83 2.34 -15.56 14.55
N ALA A 84 3.52 -16.08 14.18
CA ALA A 84 4.19 -17.13 14.93
C ALA A 84 4.48 -16.68 16.37
N ARG A 85 4.95 -15.47 16.57
CA ARG A 85 5.21 -14.93 17.92
C ARG A 85 3.94 -14.82 18.74
N ARG A 86 2.84 -14.33 18.17
CA ARG A 86 1.56 -14.20 18.85
C ARG A 86 0.96 -15.55 19.23
N LEU A 87 1.24 -16.59 18.45
CA LEU A 87 0.81 -17.95 18.72
C LEU A 87 1.80 -18.73 19.61
N GLY A 88 2.90 -18.12 19.97
CA GLY A 88 3.92 -18.75 20.78
C GLY A 88 4.80 -19.77 20.04
N TRP A 89 4.84 -19.71 18.73
CA TRP A 89 5.69 -20.57 17.90
C TRP A 89 7.09 -19.95 17.77
N ASN A 90 8.06 -20.81 17.73
CA ASN A 90 9.45 -20.41 17.53
C ASN A 90 9.87 -20.48 16.07
#